data_c8c159b83ab1b107376dd05596a18c75
#
_entry.id   c8c159b83ab1b107376dd05596a18c75
#
_cell.length_a   1.000
_cell.length_b   1.000
_cell.length_c   1.000
_cell.angle_alpha   90.00
_cell.angle_beta   90.00
_cell.angle_gamma   90.00
#
_symmetry.space_group_name_H-M   'P 1'
#
loop_
_entity.id
_entity.type
_entity.pdbx_description
1 polymer ?
#
loop_
_entity_poly.entity_id
_entity_poly.type
_entity_poly.pdbx_seq_one_letter_code
_entity_poly.pdbx_strand_id
1 'polypeptide(L)' 'MEMEIEIPEVLVEPLLIQAAIEEVPVEEIVTRAIQKFMERGEQSGC' A
#
# COMPACT_ATOMS: atom_id res chain seq x y z
N MET A 1 3.32 -13.31 11.34
CA MET A 1 2.70 -12.27 12.16
C MET A 1 1.57 -11.60 11.42
N GLU A 2 0.43 -11.54 12.04
CA GLU A 2 -0.76 -10.95 11.43
C GLU A 2 -1.13 -9.68 12.15
N MET A 3 -1.58 -8.70 11.38
CA MET A 3 -2.06 -7.46 11.97
C MET A 3 -3.21 -6.91 11.15
N GLU A 4 -4.13 -6.28 11.84
CA GLU A 4 -5.27 -5.65 11.18
C GLU A 4 -5.05 -4.15 11.11
N ILE A 5 -5.30 -3.62 9.93
CA ILE A 5 -5.12 -2.18 9.71
C ILE A 5 -6.40 -1.62 9.11
N GLU A 6 -6.83 -0.48 9.65
CA GLU A 6 -7.98 0.21 9.10
C GLU A 6 -7.53 1.20 8.05
N ILE A 7 -8.12 1.10 6.87
CA ILE A 7 -7.78 2.01 5.77
C ILE A 7 -8.98 2.93 5.53
N PRO A 8 -8.76 4.24 5.54
CA PRO A 8 -9.85 5.19 5.27
C PRO A 8 -10.49 4.94 3.92
N GLU A 9 -11.77 5.18 3.84
CA GLU A 9 -12.52 4.96 2.61
C GLU A 9 -11.93 5.73 1.44
N VAL A 10 -11.42 6.92 1.72
CA VAL A 10 -10.87 7.75 0.66
C VAL A 10 -9.67 7.10 -0.03
N LEU A 11 -9.02 6.17 0.66
CA LEU A 11 -7.88 5.47 0.08
C LEU A 11 -8.27 4.12 -0.51
N VAL A 12 -9.38 3.56 -0.06
CA VAL A 12 -9.81 2.25 -0.52
C VAL A 12 -10.15 2.27 -2.01
N GLU A 13 -10.88 3.27 -2.45
CA GLU A 13 -11.27 3.36 -3.86
C GLU A 13 -10.08 3.37 -4.80
N PRO A 14 -9.11 4.28 -4.63
CA PRO A 14 -7.95 4.26 -5.51
C PRO A 14 -7.17 2.96 -5.45
N LEU A 15 -7.14 2.32 -4.29
CA LEU A 15 -6.46 1.03 -4.18
C LEU A 15 -7.16 -0.03 -5.01
N LEU A 16 -8.48 -0.07 -4.96
CA LEU A 16 -9.24 -1.03 -5.75
C LEU A 16 -9.05 -0.81 -7.23
N ILE A 17 -9.07 0.44 -7.64
CA ILE A 17 -8.89 0.78 -9.06
C ILE A 17 -7.50 0.36 -9.52
N GLN A 18 -6.49 0.67 -8.73
CA GLN A 18 -5.13 0.32 -9.10
C GLN A 18 -4.95 -1.19 -9.17
N ALA A 19 -5.52 -1.91 -8.21
CA ALA A 19 -5.44 -3.36 -8.21
C ALA A 19 -6.10 -3.95 -9.44
N ALA A 20 -7.22 -3.39 -9.85
CA ALA A 20 -7.92 -3.85 -11.04
C ALA A 20 -7.10 -3.58 -12.30
N ILE A 21 -6.47 -2.42 -12.36
CA ILE A 21 -5.65 -2.06 -13.53
C ILE A 21 -4.48 -3.01 -13.66
N GLU A 22 -3.83 -3.33 -12.54
CA GLU A 22 -2.67 -4.21 -12.55
C GLU A 22 -3.03 -5.68 -12.45
N GLU A 23 -4.29 -5.98 -12.23
CA GLU A 23 -4.78 -7.35 -12.11
C GLU A 23 -4.06 -8.09 -10.99
N VAL A 24 -3.90 -7.43 -9.87
CA VAL A 24 -3.29 -8.04 -8.68
C VAL A 24 -4.20 -7.80 -7.49
N PRO A 25 -4.04 -8.59 -6.41
CA PRO A 25 -4.83 -8.36 -5.20
C PRO A 25 -4.49 -7.01 -4.58
N VAL A 26 -5.47 -6.46 -3.86
CA VAL A 26 -5.27 -5.18 -3.18
C VAL A 26 -4.11 -5.28 -2.19
N GLU A 27 -3.97 -6.41 -1.54
CA GLU A 27 -2.88 -6.61 -0.58
C GLU A 27 -1.52 -6.37 -1.19
N GLU A 28 -1.36 -6.76 -2.46
CA GLU A 28 -0.08 -6.56 -3.12
C GLU A 28 0.20 -5.08 -3.33
N ILE A 29 -0.82 -4.32 -3.70
CA ILE A 29 -0.66 -2.88 -3.87
C ILE A 29 -0.26 -2.24 -2.55
N VAL A 30 -0.93 -2.63 -1.46
CA VAL A 30 -0.63 -2.09 -0.15
C VAL A 30 0.79 -2.44 0.28
N THR A 31 1.20 -3.68 0.05
CA THR A 31 2.54 -4.12 0.40
C THR A 31 3.60 -3.30 -0.34
N ARG A 32 3.40 -3.09 -1.62
CA ARG A 32 4.33 -2.29 -2.40
C ARG A 32 4.42 -0.87 -1.89
N ALA A 33 3.28 -0.29 -1.58
CA ALA A 33 3.24 1.08 -1.08
C ALA A 33 4.02 1.20 0.22
N ILE A 34 3.82 0.24 1.11
CA ILE A 34 4.50 0.26 2.40
C ILE A 34 6.01 0.09 2.21
N GLN A 35 6.39 -0.83 1.34
CA GLN A 35 7.82 -1.04 1.08
C GLN A 35 8.48 0.22 0.54
N LYS A 36 7.83 0.87 -0.40
CA LYS A 36 8.37 2.10 -0.96
C LYS A 36 8.46 3.20 0.08
N PHE A 37 7.47 3.28 0.93
CA PHE A 37 7.46 4.28 1.98
C PHE A 37 8.61 4.06 2.95
N MET A 38 8.85 2.81 3.31
CA MET A 38 9.92 2.48 4.23
C MET A 38 11.29 2.78 3.62
N GLU A 39 11.44 2.46 2.33
CA GLU A 39 12.69 2.75 1.65
C GLU A 39 12.98 4.24 1.63
N ARG A 40 11.96 5.04 1.36
CA ARG A 40 12.13 6.49 1.33
C ARG A 40 12.46 7.02 2.72
N GLY A 41 11.81 6.46 3.72
CA GLY A 41 12.06 6.86 5.10
C GLY A 41 13.52 6.65 5.48
N GLU A 42 14.07 5.54 5.06
CA GLU A 42 15.46 5.25 5.34
C GLU A 42 16.39 6.27 4.67
N GLN A 43 16.09 6.61 3.45
CA GLN A 43 16.90 7.55 2.70
C GLN A 43 16.83 8.95 3.29
N SER A 44 15.66 9.36 3.70
CA SER A 44 15.52 10.70 4.28
C SER A 44 16.08 10.76 5.69
N GLY A 45 16.33 9.64 6.30
CA GLY A 45 16.89 9.60 7.64
C GLY A 45 18.36 9.98 7.71
N CYS A 46 18.97 10.19 6.60
CA CYS A 46 20.38 10.56 6.57
C CYS A 46 20.65 11.96 7.02
#